data_14d38cb1d6268418571e12324d85e6be
#
_entry.id   14d38cb1d6268418571e12324d85e6be
#
_cell.length_a   1.000
_cell.length_b   1.000
_cell.length_c   1.000
_cell.angle_alpha   90.00
_cell.angle_beta   90.00
_cell.angle_gamma   90.00
#
_symmetry.space_group_name_H-M   'P 1'
#
loop_
_entity.id
_entity.type
_entity.pdbx_description
1 polymer ?
#
loop_
_entity_poly.entity_id
_entity_poly.type
_entity_poly.pdbx_seq_one_letter_code
_entity_poly.pdbx_strand_id
1 'polypeptide(L)'
;MPEKLEVYDQRSSYTYTNLLRVSQWLNAPEAEVEAIYKEAVEKLPKEPDFDCVMGDWYWRKGQYEKAVQMYELAIAKLETYGTVNRGIITTSMLIQMYECLGEGCRRLGDYQKAVRYCVIVLNTDHKDMNALLTLINCFTESNVSAEEVVQFLGKIYDYSDIKDKVILLRVAMAMGRKDLERMFRG
;
A
#
# COMPACT_ATOMS: atom_id res chain seq x y z
N MET A 1 -24.37 -25.19 15.01
CA MET A 1 -24.93 -24.39 13.89
C MET A 1 -24.02 -23.22 13.46
N PRO A 2 -22.70 -23.32 13.51
CA PRO A 2 -21.80 -22.25 13.05
C PRO A 2 -21.72 -22.12 11.51
N GLU A 3 -21.80 -23.23 10.78
CA GLU A 3 -21.60 -23.24 9.32
C GLU A 3 -22.62 -22.42 8.49
N LYS A 4 -23.85 -22.31 8.95
CA LYS A 4 -24.87 -21.51 8.23
C LYS A 4 -24.70 -20.00 8.40
N LEU A 5 -24.12 -19.54 9.50
CA LEU A 5 -23.80 -18.14 9.73
C LEU A 5 -22.63 -17.69 8.84
N GLU A 6 -21.55 -18.50 8.76
CA GLU A 6 -20.39 -18.19 7.92
C GLU A 6 -20.74 -18.06 6.42
N VAL A 7 -21.61 -18.92 5.89
CA VAL A 7 -22.05 -18.82 4.48
C VAL A 7 -22.92 -17.59 4.23
N TYR A 8 -23.69 -17.16 5.23
CA TYR A 8 -24.52 -15.95 5.12
C TYR A 8 -23.64 -14.70 5.16
N ASP A 9 -22.61 -14.67 5.99
CA ASP A 9 -21.65 -13.58 6.12
C ASP A 9 -20.81 -13.39 4.85
N GLN A 10 -20.37 -14.46 4.20
CA GLN A 10 -19.65 -14.37 2.91
C GLN A 10 -20.48 -13.71 1.80
N ARG A 11 -21.78 -14.07 1.68
CA ARG A 11 -22.66 -13.44 0.69
C ARG A 11 -22.93 -11.99 1.01
N SER A 12 -23.01 -11.63 2.30
CA SER A 12 -23.20 -10.26 2.74
C SER A 12 -21.95 -9.42 2.50
N SER A 13 -20.74 -9.95 2.74
CA SER A 13 -19.47 -9.29 2.45
C SER A 13 -19.36 -8.97 0.96
N TYR A 14 -19.55 -9.95 0.08
CA TYR A 14 -19.52 -9.76 -1.36
C TYR A 14 -20.55 -8.72 -1.85
N THR A 15 -21.74 -8.73 -1.26
CA THR A 15 -22.81 -7.80 -1.62
C THR A 15 -22.43 -6.36 -1.26
N TYR A 16 -21.93 -6.12 -0.03
CA TYR A 16 -21.49 -4.78 0.39
C TYR A 16 -20.28 -4.29 -0.38
N THR A 17 -19.32 -5.16 -0.64
CA THR A 17 -18.14 -4.81 -1.47
C THR A 17 -18.55 -4.37 -2.86
N ASN A 18 -19.47 -5.09 -3.50
CA ASN A 18 -19.99 -4.69 -4.82
C ASN A 18 -20.82 -3.41 -4.75
N LEU A 19 -21.67 -3.26 -3.74
CA LEU A 19 -22.47 -2.05 -3.57
C LEU A 19 -21.56 -0.81 -3.43
N LEU A 20 -20.52 -0.88 -2.60
CA LEU A 20 -19.51 0.17 -2.48
C LEU A 20 -18.85 0.49 -3.81
N ARG A 21 -18.38 -0.53 -4.55
CA ARG A 21 -17.73 -0.34 -5.85
C ARG A 21 -18.66 0.28 -6.88
N VAL A 22 -19.91 -0.18 -6.97
CA VAL A 22 -20.89 0.37 -7.91
C VAL A 22 -21.24 1.81 -7.57
N SER A 23 -21.49 2.14 -6.30
CA SER A 23 -21.75 3.51 -5.87
C SER A 23 -20.59 4.45 -6.17
N GLN A 24 -19.35 3.99 -5.97
CA GLN A 24 -18.14 4.73 -6.33
C GLN A 24 -18.02 4.92 -7.85
N TRP A 25 -18.31 3.89 -8.63
CA TRP A 25 -18.26 3.95 -10.10
C TRP A 25 -19.32 4.89 -10.67
N LEU A 26 -20.51 4.92 -10.07
CA LEU A 26 -21.59 5.85 -10.41
C LEU A 26 -21.37 7.28 -9.92
N ASN A 27 -20.24 7.55 -9.24
CA ASN A 27 -19.94 8.84 -8.60
C ASN A 27 -21.04 9.30 -7.63
N ALA A 28 -21.59 8.37 -6.85
CA ALA A 28 -22.53 8.70 -5.79
C ALA A 28 -21.94 9.74 -4.81
N PRO A 29 -22.78 10.56 -4.16
CA PRO A 29 -22.33 11.50 -3.14
C PRO A 29 -21.50 10.81 -2.06
N GLU A 30 -20.45 11.48 -1.56
CA GLU A 30 -19.53 10.91 -0.56
C GLU A 30 -20.28 10.42 0.68
N ALA A 31 -21.26 11.19 1.16
CA ALA A 31 -22.09 10.81 2.30
C ALA A 31 -22.88 9.49 2.09
N GLU A 32 -23.30 9.20 0.86
CA GLU A 32 -23.99 7.95 0.53
C GLU A 32 -23.04 6.76 0.57
N VAL A 33 -21.84 6.90 -0.02
CA VAL A 33 -20.80 5.85 -0.01
C VAL A 33 -20.33 5.57 1.43
N GLU A 34 -20.12 6.63 2.22
CA GLU A 34 -19.75 6.49 3.64
C GLU A 34 -20.88 5.84 4.48
N ALA A 35 -22.15 6.10 4.17
CA ALA A 35 -23.28 5.44 4.84
C ALA A 35 -23.33 3.94 4.55
N ILE A 36 -23.11 3.54 3.29
CA ILE A 36 -23.00 2.12 2.89
C ILE A 36 -21.84 1.44 3.63
N TYR A 37 -20.67 2.09 3.66
CA TYR A 37 -19.50 1.58 4.36
C TYR A 37 -19.78 1.39 5.86
N LYS A 38 -20.38 2.38 6.51
CA LYS A 38 -20.74 2.31 7.93
C LYS A 38 -21.66 1.13 8.22
N GLU A 39 -22.72 0.94 7.42
CA GLU A 39 -23.64 -0.19 7.56
C GLU A 39 -22.91 -1.53 7.36
N ALA A 40 -22.02 -1.62 6.38
CA ALA A 40 -21.22 -2.83 6.11
C ALA A 40 -20.33 -3.20 7.31
N VAL A 41 -19.62 -2.23 7.88
CA VAL A 41 -18.72 -2.44 9.03
C VAL A 41 -19.51 -2.76 10.30
N GLU A 42 -20.69 -2.15 10.52
CA GLU A 42 -21.56 -2.49 11.66
C GLU A 42 -22.03 -3.97 11.61
N LYS A 43 -22.32 -4.47 10.42
CA LYS A 43 -22.76 -5.87 10.23
C LYS A 43 -21.61 -6.87 10.21
N LEU A 44 -20.49 -6.50 9.63
CA LEU A 44 -19.33 -7.37 9.39
C LEU A 44 -18.02 -6.67 9.82
N PRO A 45 -17.82 -6.40 11.12
CA PRO A 45 -16.73 -5.55 11.62
C PRO A 45 -15.32 -6.13 11.37
N LYS A 46 -15.20 -7.44 11.15
CA LYS A 46 -13.92 -8.13 10.92
C LYS A 46 -13.50 -8.17 9.47
N GLU A 47 -14.38 -7.75 8.55
CA GLU A 47 -14.15 -7.86 7.12
C GLU A 47 -13.22 -6.75 6.63
N PRO A 48 -12.02 -7.06 6.10
CA PRO A 48 -11.06 -6.05 5.64
C PRO A 48 -11.39 -5.49 4.24
N ASP A 49 -12.18 -6.20 3.43
CA ASP A 49 -12.47 -5.83 2.04
C ASP A 49 -13.11 -4.44 1.93
N PHE A 50 -13.95 -4.07 2.91
CA PHE A 50 -14.61 -2.76 2.90
C PHE A 50 -13.61 -1.62 3.08
N ASP A 51 -12.67 -1.78 4.01
CA ASP A 51 -11.64 -0.79 4.27
C ASP A 51 -10.71 -0.66 3.07
N CYS A 52 -10.35 -1.79 2.43
CA CYS A 52 -9.55 -1.80 1.20
C CYS A 52 -10.25 -1.01 0.08
N VAL A 53 -11.53 -1.28 -0.18
CA VAL A 53 -12.33 -0.57 -1.21
C VAL A 53 -12.47 0.91 -0.90
N MET A 54 -12.62 1.29 0.36
CA MET A 54 -12.66 2.71 0.76
C MET A 54 -11.29 3.37 0.63
N GLY A 55 -10.21 2.66 0.95
CA GLY A 55 -8.84 3.12 0.73
C GLY A 55 -8.59 3.45 -0.74
N ASP A 56 -8.94 2.54 -1.66
CA ASP A 56 -8.84 2.75 -3.11
C ASP A 56 -9.66 3.97 -3.57
N TRP A 57 -10.82 4.16 -3.00
CA TRP A 57 -11.69 5.27 -3.36
C TRP A 57 -11.13 6.61 -2.91
N TYR A 58 -10.71 6.74 -1.65
CA TYR A 58 -10.08 7.95 -1.15
C TYR A 58 -8.75 8.24 -1.86
N TRP A 59 -7.99 7.20 -2.20
CA TRP A 59 -6.77 7.34 -2.99
C TRP A 59 -7.03 8.01 -4.34
N ARG A 60 -8.01 7.51 -5.10
CA ARG A 60 -8.41 8.09 -6.40
C ARG A 60 -8.90 9.53 -6.29
N LYS A 61 -9.47 9.92 -5.15
CA LYS A 61 -9.89 11.30 -4.86
C LYS A 61 -8.74 12.20 -4.39
N GLY A 62 -7.55 11.69 -4.21
CA GLY A 62 -6.40 12.42 -3.66
C GLY A 62 -6.52 12.73 -2.16
N GLN A 63 -7.45 12.08 -1.46
CA GLN A 63 -7.65 12.21 -0.01
C GLN A 63 -6.71 11.22 0.71
N TYR A 64 -5.39 11.48 0.61
CA TYR A 64 -4.35 10.52 1.03
C TYR A 64 -4.41 10.17 2.51
N GLU A 65 -4.76 11.11 3.39
CA GLU A 65 -4.90 10.84 4.82
C GLU A 65 -5.98 9.80 5.10
N LYS A 66 -7.18 9.97 4.52
CA LYS A 66 -8.26 8.98 4.64
C LYS A 66 -7.88 7.65 4.01
N ALA A 67 -7.21 7.67 2.85
CA ALA A 67 -6.77 6.45 2.17
C ALA A 67 -5.79 5.65 3.03
N VAL A 68 -4.78 6.30 3.63
CA VAL A 68 -3.81 5.67 4.53
C VAL A 68 -4.52 5.05 5.73
N GLN A 69 -5.44 5.78 6.38
CA GLN A 69 -6.22 5.25 7.52
C GLN A 69 -7.01 3.99 7.14
N MET A 70 -7.66 3.98 5.98
CA MET A 70 -8.43 2.82 5.52
C MET A 70 -7.55 1.61 5.21
N TYR A 71 -6.43 1.80 4.53
CA TYR A 71 -5.50 0.71 4.25
C TYR A 71 -4.85 0.15 5.52
N GLU A 72 -4.44 1.01 6.47
CA GLU A 72 -3.92 0.57 7.77
C GLU A 72 -4.96 -0.26 8.53
N LEU A 73 -6.24 0.15 8.49
CA LEU A 73 -7.33 -0.59 9.12
C LEU A 73 -7.57 -1.95 8.45
N ALA A 74 -7.54 -2.00 7.11
CA ALA A 74 -7.65 -3.26 6.37
C ALA A 74 -6.53 -4.24 6.74
N ILE A 75 -5.28 -3.76 6.79
CA ILE A 75 -4.11 -4.58 7.16
C ILE A 75 -4.23 -5.06 8.60
N ALA A 76 -4.60 -4.19 9.54
CA ALA A 76 -4.78 -4.56 10.94
C ALA A 76 -5.85 -5.65 11.12
N LYS A 77 -6.94 -5.59 10.36
CA LYS A 77 -7.96 -6.66 10.35
C LYS A 77 -7.41 -7.96 9.76
N LEU A 78 -6.65 -7.90 8.66
CA LEU A 78 -6.00 -9.07 8.07
C LEU A 78 -5.01 -9.75 9.03
N GLU A 79 -4.21 -8.97 9.75
CA GLU A 79 -3.25 -9.47 10.75
C GLU A 79 -3.95 -10.10 11.95
N THR A 80 -5.07 -9.49 12.40
CA THR A 80 -5.78 -9.92 13.61
C THR A 80 -6.66 -11.14 13.35
N TYR A 81 -7.38 -11.17 12.24
CA TYR A 81 -8.41 -12.16 11.97
C TYR A 81 -8.06 -13.13 10.85
N GLY A 82 -6.94 -12.89 10.17
CA GLY A 82 -6.60 -13.61 8.95
C GLY A 82 -7.59 -13.30 7.82
N THR A 83 -7.53 -14.10 6.77
CA THR A 83 -8.59 -14.10 5.75
C THR A 83 -9.78 -14.90 6.31
N VAL A 84 -10.62 -14.24 7.08
CA VAL A 84 -11.76 -14.87 7.79
C VAL A 84 -12.70 -15.60 6.83
N ASN A 85 -12.81 -15.08 5.65
CA ASN A 85 -13.46 -15.73 4.52
C ASN A 85 -12.49 -15.59 3.36
N ARG A 86 -12.21 -16.59 2.59
CA ARG A 86 -11.37 -16.54 1.37
C ARG A 86 -11.53 -15.20 0.66
N GLY A 87 -11.01 -14.14 1.32
CA GLY A 87 -11.27 -12.74 1.01
C GLY A 87 -10.81 -12.40 -0.38
N ILE A 88 -11.37 -11.36 -0.95
CA ILE A 88 -11.02 -10.84 -2.27
C ILE A 88 -9.56 -10.33 -2.27
N ILE A 89 -9.00 -10.03 -1.09
CA ILE A 89 -7.64 -9.52 -0.95
C ILE A 89 -6.62 -10.60 -1.28
N THR A 90 -6.01 -10.47 -2.43
CA THR A 90 -4.91 -11.32 -2.91
C THR A 90 -3.56 -10.77 -2.43
N THR A 91 -2.50 -11.58 -2.55
CA THR A 91 -1.12 -11.11 -2.26
C THR A 91 -0.74 -9.88 -3.08
N SER A 92 -1.15 -9.82 -4.35
CA SER A 92 -0.89 -8.65 -5.21
C SER A 92 -1.64 -7.41 -4.72
N MET A 93 -2.88 -7.54 -4.25
CA MET A 93 -3.61 -6.42 -3.65
C MET A 93 -2.97 -5.95 -2.35
N LEU A 94 -2.47 -6.86 -1.53
CA LEU A 94 -1.77 -6.52 -0.30
C LEU A 94 -0.47 -5.74 -0.60
N ILE A 95 0.31 -6.15 -1.59
CA ILE A 95 1.49 -5.41 -2.06
C ILE A 95 1.07 -4.01 -2.53
N GLN A 96 0.02 -3.91 -3.36
CA GLN A 96 -0.49 -2.62 -3.83
C GLN A 96 -0.94 -1.71 -2.68
N MET A 97 -1.57 -2.26 -1.63
CA MET A 97 -1.93 -1.48 -0.44
C MET A 97 -0.68 -0.93 0.26
N TYR A 98 0.40 -1.72 0.40
CA TYR A 98 1.65 -1.24 0.97
C TYR A 98 2.35 -0.20 0.09
N GLU A 99 2.28 -0.30 -1.25
CA GLU A 99 2.76 0.74 -2.16
C GLU A 99 1.98 2.05 -1.95
N CYS A 100 0.65 1.98 -1.90
CA CYS A 100 -0.21 3.14 -1.63
C CYS A 100 0.07 3.74 -0.24
N LEU A 101 0.29 2.92 0.78
CA LEU A 101 0.67 3.37 2.11
C LEU A 101 2.03 4.09 2.09
N GLY A 102 3.02 3.52 1.41
CA GLY A 102 4.34 4.15 1.26
C GLY A 102 4.24 5.53 0.61
N GLU A 103 3.60 5.62 -0.54
CA GLU A 103 3.45 6.89 -1.25
C GLU A 103 2.51 7.86 -0.52
N GLY A 104 1.43 7.38 0.09
CA GLY A 104 0.50 8.19 0.88
C GLY A 104 1.18 8.83 2.08
N CYS A 105 1.91 8.04 2.88
CA CYS A 105 2.67 8.54 4.01
C CYS A 105 3.76 9.53 3.58
N ARG A 106 4.45 9.30 2.45
CA ARG A 106 5.41 10.25 1.89
C ARG A 106 4.74 11.60 1.59
N ARG A 107 3.57 11.59 0.91
CA ARG A 107 2.82 12.83 0.59
C ARG A 107 2.33 13.58 1.83
N LEU A 108 2.10 12.87 2.92
CA LEU A 108 1.73 13.43 4.22
C LEU A 108 2.95 13.88 5.04
N GLY A 109 4.18 13.66 4.55
CA GLY A 109 5.42 14.00 5.25
C GLY A 109 5.84 13.01 6.33
N ASP A 110 5.12 11.88 6.49
CA ASP A 110 5.51 10.80 7.41
C ASP A 110 6.50 9.85 6.74
N TYR A 111 7.72 10.35 6.52
CA TYR A 111 8.77 9.60 5.81
C TYR A 111 9.17 8.32 6.53
N GLN A 112 9.10 8.28 7.87
CA GLN A 112 9.45 7.07 8.61
C GLN A 112 8.47 5.93 8.34
N LYS A 113 7.17 6.19 8.35
CA LYS A 113 6.16 5.19 7.97
C LYS A 113 6.30 4.81 6.50
N ALA A 114 6.47 5.79 5.61
CA ALA A 114 6.65 5.56 4.19
C ALA A 114 7.80 4.59 3.91
N VAL A 115 8.97 4.81 4.51
CA VAL A 115 10.14 3.91 4.39
C VAL A 115 9.82 2.49 4.85
N ARG A 116 9.11 2.34 5.98
CA ARG A 116 8.72 0.98 6.47
C ARG A 116 7.86 0.23 5.46
N TYR A 117 6.85 0.89 4.90
CA TYR A 117 5.96 0.26 3.92
C TYR A 117 6.71 -0.08 2.61
N CYS A 118 7.56 0.82 2.12
CA CYS A 118 8.40 0.52 0.96
C CYS A 118 9.33 -0.69 1.19
N VAL A 119 9.92 -0.81 2.38
CA VAL A 119 10.77 -1.96 2.73
C VAL A 119 9.99 -3.27 2.74
N ILE A 120 8.73 -3.27 3.21
CA ILE A 120 7.88 -4.48 3.16
C ILE A 120 7.68 -4.92 1.71
N VAL A 121 7.37 -3.99 0.80
CA VAL A 121 7.22 -4.29 -0.63
C VAL A 121 8.53 -4.82 -1.21
N LEU A 122 9.65 -4.13 -1.00
CA LEU A 122 10.95 -4.49 -1.55
C LEU A 122 11.51 -5.80 -0.99
N ASN A 123 11.16 -6.19 0.23
CA ASN A 123 11.49 -7.51 0.77
C ASN A 123 10.66 -8.63 0.11
N THR A 124 9.50 -8.30 -0.44
CA THR A 124 8.65 -9.25 -1.18
C THR A 124 9.03 -9.31 -2.66
N ASP A 125 9.23 -8.17 -3.28
CA ASP A 125 9.74 -7.99 -4.64
C ASP A 125 10.77 -6.84 -4.68
N HIS A 126 12.06 -7.21 -4.62
CA HIS A 126 13.16 -6.23 -4.65
C HIS A 126 13.30 -5.48 -6.00
N LYS A 127 12.51 -5.86 -7.02
CA LYS A 127 12.46 -5.18 -8.32
C LYS A 127 11.30 -4.20 -8.44
N ASP A 128 10.49 -4.08 -7.40
CA ASP A 128 9.38 -3.14 -7.41
C ASP A 128 9.87 -1.70 -7.54
N MET A 129 9.63 -1.13 -8.73
CA MET A 129 10.11 0.21 -9.08
C MET A 129 9.34 1.31 -8.35
N ASN A 130 8.06 1.10 -8.04
CA ASN A 130 7.24 2.11 -7.36
C ASN A 130 7.69 2.27 -5.91
N ALA A 131 7.88 1.15 -5.22
CA ALA A 131 8.37 1.16 -3.85
C ALA A 131 9.80 1.74 -3.77
N LEU A 132 10.68 1.37 -4.70
CA LEU A 132 12.05 1.90 -4.73
C LEU A 132 12.09 3.40 -5.02
N LEU A 133 11.30 3.89 -5.98
CA LEU A 133 11.17 5.33 -6.28
C LEU A 133 10.63 6.09 -5.07
N THR A 134 9.56 5.58 -4.44
CA THR A 134 8.99 6.20 -3.25
C THR A 134 10.00 6.25 -2.11
N LEU A 135 10.76 5.17 -1.88
CA LEU A 135 11.79 5.10 -0.85
C LEU A 135 12.89 6.16 -1.07
N ILE A 136 13.42 6.27 -2.29
CA ILE A 136 14.47 7.27 -2.59
C ILE A 136 13.91 8.70 -2.54
N ASN A 137 12.64 8.91 -2.92
CA ASN A 137 11.97 10.20 -2.73
C ASN A 137 11.87 10.56 -1.25
N CYS A 138 11.51 9.62 -0.37
CA CYS A 138 11.48 9.85 1.08
C CYS A 138 12.84 10.33 1.59
N PHE A 139 13.93 9.67 1.19
CA PHE A 139 15.29 10.07 1.58
C PHE A 139 15.68 11.44 1.03
N THR A 140 15.29 11.73 -0.22
CA THR A 140 15.57 13.02 -0.85
C THR A 140 14.84 14.16 -0.16
N GLU A 141 13.55 13.98 0.12
CA GLU A 141 12.70 15.00 0.76
C GLU A 141 13.02 15.19 2.24
N SER A 142 13.55 14.16 2.90
CA SER A 142 14.06 14.25 4.29
C SER A 142 15.54 14.63 4.38
N ASN A 143 16.18 15.02 3.26
CA ASN A 143 17.57 15.48 3.18
C ASN A 143 18.61 14.45 3.69
N VAL A 144 18.35 13.15 3.48
CA VAL A 144 19.31 12.09 3.79
C VAL A 144 20.45 12.12 2.78
N SER A 145 21.69 11.96 3.23
CA SER A 145 22.88 11.98 2.37
C SER A 145 22.92 10.78 1.42
N ALA A 146 23.62 10.93 0.28
CA ALA A 146 23.76 9.84 -0.68
C ALA A 146 24.43 8.60 -0.06
N GLU A 147 25.42 8.82 0.81
CA GLU A 147 26.15 7.78 1.54
C GLU A 147 25.22 6.96 2.43
N GLU A 148 24.35 7.63 3.17
CA GLU A 148 23.35 6.98 4.04
C GLU A 148 22.30 6.21 3.22
N VAL A 149 21.85 6.77 2.08
CA VAL A 149 20.95 6.08 1.14
C VAL A 149 21.58 4.80 0.63
N VAL A 150 22.84 4.86 0.17
CA VAL A 150 23.57 3.68 -0.34
C VAL A 150 23.77 2.65 0.76
N GLN A 151 24.14 3.08 1.97
CA GLN A 151 24.27 2.18 3.12
C GLN A 151 22.94 1.50 3.47
N PHE A 152 21.83 2.23 3.37
CA PHE A 152 20.50 1.67 3.64
C PHE A 152 20.11 0.66 2.55
N LEU A 153 20.27 1.03 1.27
CA LEU A 153 19.93 0.16 0.14
C LEU A 153 20.78 -1.12 0.11
N GLY A 154 22.01 -1.08 0.59
CA GLY A 154 22.88 -2.25 0.73
C GLY A 154 22.36 -3.33 1.71
N LYS A 155 21.28 -3.04 2.48
CA LYS A 155 20.57 -4.05 3.30
C LYS A 155 19.52 -4.82 2.50
N ILE A 156 19.14 -4.32 1.32
CA ILE A 156 18.09 -4.87 0.45
C ILE A 156 18.69 -5.41 -0.84
N TYR A 157 19.72 -4.75 -1.38
CA TYR A 157 20.36 -5.03 -2.66
C TYR A 157 21.79 -5.50 -2.48
N ASP A 158 22.20 -6.47 -3.29
CA ASP A 158 23.59 -6.92 -3.37
C ASP A 158 24.33 -6.10 -4.45
N TYR A 159 25.24 -5.22 -4.04
CA TYR A 159 26.05 -4.40 -4.95
C TYR A 159 27.07 -5.20 -5.77
N SER A 160 27.29 -6.48 -5.47
CA SER A 160 28.06 -7.39 -6.31
C SER A 160 27.23 -8.02 -7.44
N ASP A 161 25.90 -8.07 -7.28
CA ASP A 161 24.99 -8.56 -8.33
C ASP A 161 24.75 -7.45 -9.37
N ILE A 162 25.07 -7.78 -10.63
CA ILE A 162 24.88 -6.86 -11.75
C ILE A 162 23.41 -6.49 -11.98
N LYS A 163 22.47 -7.40 -11.65
CA LYS A 163 21.04 -7.14 -11.82
C LYS A 163 20.56 -6.09 -10.84
N ASP A 164 20.99 -6.17 -9.59
CA ASP A 164 20.66 -5.21 -8.55
C ASP A 164 21.29 -3.85 -8.86
N LYS A 165 22.55 -3.82 -9.27
CA LYS A 165 23.20 -2.58 -9.75
C LYS A 165 22.44 -1.91 -10.89
N VAL A 166 21.97 -2.68 -11.88
CA VAL A 166 21.19 -2.13 -13.01
C VAL A 166 19.88 -1.51 -12.55
N ILE A 167 19.19 -2.13 -11.60
CA ILE A 167 17.95 -1.58 -11.04
C ILE A 167 18.23 -0.24 -10.36
N LEU A 168 19.20 -0.20 -9.46
CA LEU A 168 19.57 1.00 -8.70
C LEU A 168 20.05 2.14 -9.62
N LEU A 169 20.87 1.82 -10.63
CA LEU A 169 21.30 2.79 -11.62
C LEU A 169 20.14 3.37 -12.42
N ARG A 170 19.22 2.53 -12.88
CA ARG A 170 18.04 3.00 -13.63
C ARG A 170 17.18 3.96 -12.80
N VAL A 171 16.98 3.69 -11.52
CA VAL A 171 16.23 4.57 -10.64
C VAL A 171 16.98 5.88 -10.38
N ALA A 172 18.27 5.82 -10.05
CA ALA A 172 19.08 7.01 -9.86
C ALA A 172 19.08 7.93 -11.10
N MET A 173 19.19 7.34 -12.31
CA MET A 173 19.09 8.07 -13.57
C MET A 173 17.70 8.67 -13.79
N ALA A 174 16.64 7.92 -13.56
CA ALA A 174 15.25 8.40 -13.71
C ALA A 174 14.95 9.58 -12.79
N MET A 175 15.56 9.61 -11.61
CA MET A 175 15.42 10.68 -10.62
C MET A 175 16.42 11.84 -10.82
N GLY A 176 17.36 11.72 -11.75
CA GLY A 176 18.42 12.70 -11.96
C GLY A 176 19.41 12.81 -10.79
N ARG A 177 19.48 11.77 -9.92
CA ARG A 177 20.37 11.71 -8.75
C ARG A 177 21.79 11.27 -9.19
N LYS A 178 22.53 12.21 -9.79
CA LYS A 178 23.91 11.97 -10.28
C LYS A 178 24.89 11.56 -9.19
N ASP A 179 24.63 11.93 -7.95
CA ASP A 179 25.37 11.51 -6.77
C ASP A 179 25.23 9.99 -6.57
N LEU A 180 24.01 9.46 -6.52
CA LEU A 180 23.74 8.03 -6.42
C LEU A 180 24.22 7.25 -7.65
N GLU A 181 24.05 7.80 -8.87
CA GLU A 181 24.59 7.16 -10.08
C GLU A 181 26.09 6.89 -10.00
N ARG A 182 26.87 7.85 -9.50
CA ARG A 182 28.32 7.68 -9.33
C ARG A 182 28.65 6.60 -8.33
N MET A 183 27.93 6.54 -7.22
CA MET A 183 28.15 5.56 -6.16
C MET A 183 27.81 4.13 -6.60
N PHE A 184 26.73 3.96 -7.38
CA PHE A 184 26.33 2.64 -7.89
C PHE A 184 27.20 2.16 -9.07
N ARG A 185 27.93 3.06 -9.77
CA ARG A 185 28.88 2.68 -10.84
C ARG A 185 30.22 2.22 -10.29
N GLY A 186 30.65 2.78 -9.15
CA GLY A 186 31.96 2.48 -8.54
C GLY A 186 32.04 1.10 -8.02
#